data_9c05f73e79807086b8be7be511e4cb2b
#
_entry.id   9c05f73e79807086b8be7be511e4cb2b
#
_cell.length_a   1.000
_cell.length_b   1.000
_cell.length_c   1.000
_cell.angle_alpha   90.00
_cell.angle_beta   90.00
_cell.angle_gamma   90.00
#
_symmetry.space_group_name_H-M   'P 1'
#
loop_
_entity.id
_entity.type
_entity.pdbx_description
1 polymer ?
#
loop_
_entity_poly.entity_id
_entity_poly.type
_entity_poly.pdbx_seq_one_letter_code
_entity_poly.pdbx_strand_id
1 'polypeptide(L)'
;MKTISLIFKGYWLETHKDSVPDASGVYCVYAGTYRAETNQVSLRELVYVGESSDVRDRLANHERLKDWKRRLRTGETLCYSVAKVNSDDRERAEAAVIYRNKPPCNTEYVNRFPFESTTIQTSGRNRFLEAVFAVYTKR
;
A
#
# COMPACT_ATOMS: atom_id res chain seq x y z
N MET A 1 -7.24 -15.67 16.53
CA MET A 1 -6.48 -14.90 15.48
C MET A 1 -7.23 -13.62 15.16
N LYS A 2 -6.53 -12.50 15.18
CA LYS A 2 -7.16 -11.22 14.86
C LYS A 2 -7.38 -11.07 13.35
N THR A 3 -8.51 -10.50 12.96
CA THR A 3 -8.81 -10.15 11.57
C THR A 3 -8.80 -8.62 11.44
N ILE A 4 -8.06 -8.11 10.45
CA ILE A 4 -8.03 -6.68 10.13
C ILE A 4 -8.56 -6.51 8.71
N SER A 5 -9.55 -5.65 8.54
CA SER A 5 -10.15 -5.36 7.23
C SER A 5 -9.59 -4.05 6.68
N LEU A 6 -9.11 -4.09 5.44
CA LEU A 6 -8.53 -2.95 4.74
C LEU A 6 -9.39 -2.65 3.51
N ILE A 7 -10.11 -1.54 3.55
CA ILE A 7 -10.93 -1.08 2.43
C ILE A 7 -10.14 0.03 1.72
N PHE A 8 -9.53 -0.30 0.59
CA PHE A 8 -8.69 0.64 -0.13
C PHE A 8 -9.51 1.53 -1.05
N LYS A 9 -9.23 2.83 -0.98
CA LYS A 9 -9.78 3.86 -1.87
C LYS A 9 -8.68 4.31 -2.83
N GLY A 10 -9.02 4.89 -3.93
CA GLY A 10 -8.10 5.42 -4.93
C GLY A 10 -8.64 5.18 -6.35
N TYR A 11 -7.81 5.02 -7.30
CA TYR A 11 -6.35 5.28 -7.22
C TYR A 11 -6.09 6.77 -7.43
N TRP A 12 -5.13 7.33 -6.70
CA TRP A 12 -4.67 8.71 -6.91
C TRP A 12 -3.34 8.69 -7.66
N LEU A 13 -3.24 9.49 -8.71
CA LEU A 13 -1.99 9.65 -9.44
C LEU A 13 -1.00 10.46 -8.62
N GLU A 14 0.29 10.34 -8.91
CA GLU A 14 1.33 11.13 -8.24
C GLU A 14 1.02 12.64 -8.30
N THR A 15 0.47 13.12 -9.42
CA THR A 15 0.10 14.53 -9.58
C THR A 15 -1.07 14.96 -8.68
N HIS A 16 -1.80 14.02 -8.10
CA HIS A 16 -2.95 14.30 -7.23
C HIS A 16 -2.78 13.70 -5.83
N LYS A 17 -1.56 13.42 -5.41
CA LYS A 17 -1.31 12.81 -4.09
C LYS A 17 -1.71 13.71 -2.92
N ASP A 18 -1.88 15.00 -3.16
CA ASP A 18 -2.39 15.94 -2.16
C ASP A 18 -3.88 15.77 -1.87
N SER A 19 -4.57 14.93 -2.63
CA SER A 19 -5.99 14.60 -2.43
C SER A 19 -6.22 13.29 -1.68
N VAL A 20 -5.16 12.53 -1.34
CA VAL A 20 -5.32 11.31 -0.54
C VAL A 20 -5.82 11.66 0.86
N PRO A 21 -6.47 10.72 1.57
CA PRO A 21 -6.96 11.01 2.93
C PRO A 21 -5.87 11.47 3.89
N ASP A 22 -6.14 12.50 4.66
CA ASP A 22 -5.30 12.98 5.75
C ASP A 22 -5.61 12.20 7.05
N ALA A 23 -5.55 10.89 6.94
CA ALA A 23 -6.01 9.98 7.99
C ALA A 23 -4.95 8.93 8.30
N SER A 24 -5.09 8.32 9.48
CA SER A 24 -4.35 7.12 9.87
C SER A 24 -4.68 5.98 8.91
N GLY A 25 -3.68 5.35 8.33
CA GLY A 25 -3.93 4.29 7.38
C GLY A 25 -2.71 3.58 6.83
N VAL A 26 -3.00 2.58 6.02
CA VAL A 26 -2.04 1.82 5.22
C VAL A 26 -2.19 2.28 3.77
N TYR A 27 -1.08 2.51 3.10
CA TYR A 27 -1.11 2.91 1.69
C TYR A 27 -0.28 1.96 0.84
N CYS A 28 -0.71 1.80 -0.42
CA CYS A 28 -0.01 1.05 -1.44
C CYS A 28 0.47 2.00 -2.53
N VAL A 29 1.70 1.76 -3.00
CA VAL A 29 2.31 2.52 -4.08
C VAL A 29 2.46 1.60 -5.28
N TYR A 30 1.93 2.02 -6.42
CA TYR A 30 1.93 1.23 -7.65
C TYR A 30 2.64 1.94 -8.78
N ALA A 31 3.18 1.16 -9.72
CA ALA A 31 3.62 1.65 -11.02
C ALA A 31 2.57 1.24 -12.06
N GLY A 32 2.14 2.20 -12.87
CA GLY A 32 1.14 1.92 -13.89
C GLY A 32 0.99 3.05 -14.89
N THR A 33 0.10 2.85 -15.85
CA THR A 33 -0.21 3.85 -16.87
C THR A 33 -1.59 4.43 -16.63
N TYR A 34 -1.73 5.70 -16.97
CA TYR A 34 -3.01 6.41 -16.88
C TYR A 34 -3.49 6.78 -18.28
N ARG A 35 -4.73 6.45 -18.56
CA ARG A 35 -5.40 6.80 -19.81
C ARG A 35 -6.42 7.89 -19.55
N ALA A 36 -6.11 9.12 -19.97
CA ALA A 36 -6.95 10.29 -19.70
C ALA A 36 -8.32 10.18 -20.39
N GLU A 37 -8.39 9.60 -21.59
CA GLU A 37 -9.62 9.49 -22.36
C GLU A 37 -10.71 8.70 -21.65
N THR A 38 -10.33 7.69 -20.85
CA THR A 38 -11.27 6.85 -20.11
C THR A 38 -11.16 7.04 -18.60
N ASN A 39 -10.25 7.90 -18.15
CA ASN A 39 -9.95 8.09 -16.73
C ASN A 39 -9.68 6.74 -16.02
N GLN A 40 -8.85 5.91 -16.64
CA GLN A 40 -8.51 4.58 -16.13
C GLN A 40 -7.02 4.42 -15.92
N VAL A 41 -6.66 3.67 -14.88
CA VAL A 41 -5.29 3.26 -14.64
C VAL A 41 -5.14 1.78 -14.94
N SER A 42 -3.97 1.41 -15.49
CA SER A 42 -3.56 0.02 -15.65
C SER A 42 -2.32 -0.19 -14.79
N LEU A 43 -2.47 -0.87 -13.68
CA LEU A 43 -1.39 -1.08 -12.72
C LEU A 43 -0.56 -2.30 -13.12
N ARG A 44 0.76 -2.13 -13.10
CA ARG A 44 1.71 -3.18 -13.47
C ARG A 44 2.36 -3.83 -12.27
N GLU A 45 2.67 -3.06 -11.23
CA GLU A 45 3.46 -3.56 -10.10
C GLU A 45 3.05 -2.85 -8.81
N LEU A 46 2.95 -3.63 -7.72
CA LEU A 46 2.88 -3.09 -6.36
C LEU A 46 4.32 -2.84 -5.92
N VAL A 47 4.69 -1.58 -5.78
CA VAL A 47 6.08 -1.14 -5.56
C VAL A 47 6.44 -1.10 -4.07
N TYR A 48 5.50 -0.64 -3.24
CA TYR A 48 5.76 -0.38 -1.83
C TYR A 48 4.46 -0.33 -1.04
N VAL A 49 4.52 -0.74 0.23
CA VAL A 49 3.41 -0.62 1.18
C VAL A 49 3.95 0.10 2.41
N GLY A 50 3.19 1.07 2.91
CA GLY A 50 3.57 1.81 4.10
C GLY A 50 2.38 2.12 4.98
N GLU A 51 2.66 2.73 6.13
CA GLU A 51 1.65 3.20 7.06
C GLU A 51 2.01 4.58 7.60
N SER A 52 1.00 5.32 8.05
CA SER A 52 1.21 6.62 8.68
C SER A 52 -0.01 7.00 9.49
N SER A 53 0.23 7.82 10.52
CA SER A 53 -0.86 8.46 11.26
C SER A 53 -1.55 9.55 10.41
N ASP A 54 -0.88 10.03 9.37
CA ASP A 54 -1.42 10.99 8.39
C ASP A 54 -0.83 10.66 7.02
N VAL A 55 -1.57 9.88 6.23
CA VAL A 55 -1.07 9.38 4.94
C VAL A 55 -0.77 10.51 3.97
N ARG A 56 -1.62 11.54 3.93
CA ARG A 56 -1.39 12.69 3.02
C ARG A 56 -0.05 13.36 3.30
N ASP A 57 0.21 13.65 4.57
CA ASP A 57 1.46 14.29 4.99
C ASP A 57 2.66 13.41 4.67
N ARG A 58 2.55 12.12 4.91
CA ARG A 58 3.62 11.16 4.66
C ARG A 58 3.98 11.08 3.18
N LEU A 59 2.99 11.00 2.29
CA LEU A 59 3.23 10.90 0.86
C LEU A 59 3.73 12.22 0.26
N ALA A 60 3.41 13.36 0.88
CA ALA A 60 3.87 14.66 0.40
C ALA A 60 5.40 14.78 0.42
N ASN A 61 6.07 14.16 1.39
CA ASN A 61 7.52 14.22 1.57
C ASN A 61 8.09 12.87 1.97
N HIS A 62 7.99 11.88 1.08
CA HIS A 62 8.47 10.53 1.38
C HIS A 62 9.92 10.36 0.95
N GLU A 63 10.76 9.88 1.85
CA GLU A 63 12.19 9.66 1.60
C GLU A 63 12.45 8.54 0.58
N ARG A 64 11.48 7.66 0.33
CA ARG A 64 11.62 6.56 -0.63
C ARG A 64 11.10 6.89 -2.02
N LEU A 65 10.64 8.13 -2.24
CA LEU A 65 10.06 8.53 -3.52
C LEU A 65 10.98 8.25 -4.70
N LYS A 66 12.27 8.53 -4.57
CA LYS A 66 13.25 8.26 -5.64
C LYS A 66 13.36 6.79 -5.96
N ASP A 67 13.31 5.93 -4.94
CA ASP A 67 13.36 4.48 -5.12
C ASP A 67 12.13 4.00 -5.89
N TRP A 68 10.96 4.51 -5.53
CA TRP A 68 9.72 4.15 -6.23
C TRP A 68 9.77 4.57 -7.69
N LYS A 69 10.26 5.78 -7.98
CA LYS A 69 10.34 6.30 -9.35
C LYS A 69 11.28 5.48 -10.23
N ARG A 70 12.30 4.85 -9.65
CA ARG A 70 13.21 3.96 -10.39
C ARG A 70 12.52 2.71 -10.91
N ARG A 71 11.37 2.34 -10.34
CA ARG A 71 10.59 1.19 -10.79
C ARG A 71 9.72 1.51 -12.01
N LEU A 72 9.56 2.78 -12.35
CA LEU A 72 8.70 3.20 -13.47
C LEU A 72 9.33 2.87 -14.81
N ARG A 73 8.52 2.37 -15.72
CA ARG A 73 8.86 2.20 -17.13
C ARG A 73 8.40 3.42 -17.91
N THR A 74 8.87 3.56 -19.16
CA THR A 74 8.46 4.67 -20.02
C THR A 74 6.94 4.78 -20.10
N GLY A 75 6.42 5.97 -19.86
CA GLY A 75 4.98 6.23 -19.90
C GLY A 75 4.22 5.93 -18.61
N GLU A 76 4.89 5.39 -17.60
CA GLU A 76 4.27 5.08 -16.32
C GLU A 76 4.35 6.22 -15.32
N THR A 77 3.43 6.20 -14.35
CA THR A 77 3.40 7.11 -13.21
C THR A 77 3.18 6.29 -11.93
N LEU A 78 3.48 6.91 -10.80
CA LEU A 78 3.12 6.33 -9.51
C LEU A 78 1.63 6.54 -9.25
N CYS A 79 1.00 5.53 -8.68
CA CYS A 79 -0.41 5.56 -8.28
C CYS A 79 -0.52 5.08 -6.83
N TYR A 80 -1.48 5.62 -6.10
CA TYR A 80 -1.63 5.35 -4.67
C TYR A 80 -3.03 4.84 -4.35
N SER A 81 -3.11 3.88 -3.43
CA SER A 81 -4.37 3.52 -2.78
C SER A 81 -4.19 3.60 -1.27
N VAL A 82 -5.27 3.87 -0.55
CA VAL A 82 -5.22 4.12 0.89
C VAL A 82 -6.38 3.42 1.57
N ALA A 83 -6.08 2.69 2.66
CA ALA A 83 -7.07 2.11 3.54
C ALA A 83 -6.95 2.77 4.91
N LYS A 84 -8.04 3.34 5.41
CA LYS A 84 -8.05 3.92 6.76
C LYS A 84 -7.98 2.79 7.79
N VAL A 85 -7.07 2.92 8.73
CA VAL A 85 -6.85 1.94 9.80
C VAL A 85 -6.54 2.70 11.08
N ASN A 86 -7.09 2.26 12.21
CA ASN A 86 -6.79 2.87 13.50
C ASN A 86 -5.34 2.65 13.91
N SER A 87 -4.86 3.45 14.85
CA SER A 87 -3.46 3.42 15.29
C SER A 87 -3.05 2.07 15.90
N ASP A 88 -3.98 1.36 16.54
CA ASP A 88 -3.67 0.09 17.20
C ASP A 88 -3.36 -1.03 16.20
N ASP A 89 -3.98 -0.99 15.03
CA ASP A 89 -3.85 -2.03 14.01
C ASP A 89 -2.93 -1.66 12.86
N ARG A 90 -2.58 -0.41 12.74
CA ARG A 90 -1.91 0.13 11.54
C ARG A 90 -0.59 -0.54 11.20
N GLU A 91 0.31 -0.62 12.17
CA GLU A 91 1.63 -1.21 11.95
C GLU A 91 1.55 -2.71 11.68
N ARG A 92 0.68 -3.40 12.42
CA ARG A 92 0.45 -4.84 12.26
C ARG A 92 -0.13 -5.16 10.88
N ALA A 93 -1.08 -4.35 10.41
CA ALA A 93 -1.67 -4.52 9.08
C ALA A 93 -0.64 -4.29 7.97
N GLU A 94 0.16 -3.21 8.09
CA GLU A 94 1.24 -2.94 7.15
C GLU A 94 2.22 -4.12 7.08
N ALA A 95 2.68 -4.58 8.24
CA ALA A 95 3.64 -5.68 8.31
C ALA A 95 3.11 -6.96 7.67
N ALA A 96 1.84 -7.29 7.87
CA ALA A 96 1.23 -8.48 7.28
C ALA A 96 1.16 -8.39 5.75
N VAL A 97 0.77 -7.23 5.22
CA VAL A 97 0.71 -7.01 3.78
C VAL A 97 2.10 -7.09 3.15
N ILE A 98 3.10 -6.46 3.78
CA ILE A 98 4.49 -6.51 3.29
C ILE A 98 5.02 -7.94 3.31
N TYR A 99 4.84 -8.65 4.41
CA TYR A 99 5.35 -10.00 4.55
C TYR A 99 4.76 -10.95 3.51
N ARG A 100 3.47 -10.82 3.22
CA ARG A 100 2.78 -11.66 2.23
C ARG A 100 3.20 -11.34 0.80
N ASN A 101 3.32 -10.06 0.46
CA ASN A 101 3.48 -9.62 -0.93
C ASN A 101 4.92 -9.28 -1.30
N LYS A 102 5.76 -8.95 -0.34
CA LYS A 102 7.18 -8.61 -0.54
C LYS A 102 7.40 -7.60 -1.67
N PRO A 103 6.81 -6.38 -1.58
CA PRO A 103 7.00 -5.37 -2.63
C PRO A 103 8.48 -5.03 -2.78
N PRO A 104 8.96 -4.75 -3.99
CA PRO A 104 10.41 -4.63 -4.23
C PRO A 104 11.10 -3.48 -3.50
N CYS A 105 10.38 -2.41 -3.16
CA CYS A 105 11.00 -1.28 -2.46
C CYS A 105 10.87 -1.36 -0.93
N ASN A 106 10.21 -2.38 -0.39
CA ASN A 106 10.17 -2.61 1.05
C ASN A 106 11.40 -3.37 1.52
N THR A 107 11.90 -3.02 2.70
CA THR A 107 13.01 -3.70 3.37
C THR A 107 12.59 -4.28 4.71
N GLU A 108 11.75 -3.56 5.47
CA GLU A 108 11.19 -4.03 6.73
C GLU A 108 10.09 -5.06 6.48
N TYR A 109 9.96 -6.04 7.37
CA TYR A 109 8.91 -7.07 7.36
C TYR A 109 8.91 -8.01 6.15
N VAL A 110 9.88 -7.89 5.25
CA VAL A 110 9.95 -8.75 4.06
C VAL A 110 10.22 -10.21 4.45
N ASN A 111 11.08 -10.40 5.48
CA ASN A 111 11.50 -11.73 5.94
C ASN A 111 11.08 -12.02 7.38
N ARG A 112 10.33 -11.13 8.01
CA ARG A 112 9.97 -11.25 9.42
C ARG A 112 8.62 -10.60 9.69
N PHE A 113 7.76 -11.32 10.40
CA PHE A 113 6.48 -10.81 10.88
C PHE A 113 6.47 -10.88 12.42
N PRO A 114 6.74 -9.77 13.13
CA PRO A 114 6.93 -9.77 14.59
C PRO A 114 5.63 -9.58 15.38
N PHE A 115 4.50 -9.91 14.80
CA PHE A 115 3.19 -9.79 15.43
C PHE A 115 2.53 -11.15 15.59
N GLU A 116 1.45 -11.21 16.38
CA GLU A 116 0.63 -12.41 16.49
C GLU A 116 -0.02 -12.73 15.14
N SER A 117 -0.34 -14.00 14.92
CA SER A 117 -0.96 -14.45 13.68
C SER A 117 -2.20 -13.63 13.35
N THR A 118 -2.30 -13.20 12.10
CA THR A 118 -3.27 -12.19 11.68
C THR A 118 -3.90 -12.59 10.36
N THR A 119 -5.21 -12.42 10.24
CA THR A 119 -5.93 -12.53 8.98
C THR A 119 -6.19 -11.12 8.44
N ILE A 120 -5.87 -10.91 7.17
CA ILE A 120 -6.13 -9.64 6.48
C ILE A 120 -7.22 -9.88 5.45
N GLN A 121 -8.22 -9.00 5.45
CA GLN A 121 -9.25 -8.94 4.41
C GLN A 121 -9.05 -7.63 3.65
N THR A 122 -8.96 -7.70 2.32
CA THR A 122 -8.79 -6.51 1.50
C THR A 122 -9.95 -6.38 0.53
N SER A 123 -10.34 -5.15 0.24
CA SER A 123 -11.38 -4.85 -0.75
C SER A 123 -11.13 -3.47 -1.37
N GLY A 124 -11.92 -3.13 -2.38
CA GLY A 124 -11.82 -1.85 -3.06
C GLY A 124 -10.65 -1.81 -4.04
N ARG A 125 -9.83 -0.78 -3.95
CA ARG A 125 -8.67 -0.58 -4.85
C ARG A 125 -7.44 -1.35 -4.35
N ASN A 126 -7.55 -2.67 -4.37
CA ASN A 126 -6.59 -3.61 -3.78
C ASN A 126 -5.82 -4.44 -4.82
N ARG A 127 -5.50 -3.87 -5.96
CA ARG A 127 -4.83 -4.60 -7.05
C ARG A 127 -3.57 -5.32 -6.55
N PHE A 128 -3.39 -6.57 -6.95
CA PHE A 128 -2.29 -7.47 -6.58
C PHE A 128 -2.32 -7.98 -5.14
N LEU A 129 -3.32 -7.58 -4.35
CA LEU A 129 -3.52 -8.14 -3.02
C LEU A 129 -4.61 -9.22 -3.07
N GLU A 130 -4.42 -10.30 -2.32
CA GLU A 130 -5.47 -11.29 -2.15
C GLU A 130 -6.60 -10.72 -1.30
N ALA A 131 -7.84 -11.10 -1.59
CA ALA A 131 -9.00 -10.62 -0.84
C ALA A 131 -8.96 -11.06 0.63
N VAL A 132 -8.42 -12.26 0.89
CA VAL A 132 -8.26 -12.78 2.26
C VAL A 132 -6.98 -13.58 2.32
N PHE A 133 -6.15 -13.30 3.33
CA PHE A 133 -4.96 -14.10 3.59
C PHE A 133 -4.60 -14.06 5.07
N ALA A 134 -3.84 -15.04 5.51
CA ALA A 134 -3.36 -15.11 6.88
C ALA A 134 -1.83 -15.10 6.90
N VAL A 135 -1.27 -14.39 7.88
CA VAL A 135 0.16 -14.40 8.17
C VAL A 135 0.31 -14.95 9.58
N TYR A 136 1.12 -15.98 9.71
CA TYR A 136 1.27 -16.70 10.97
C TYR A 136 2.54 -16.30 11.70
N THR A 137 2.44 -16.21 13.02
CA THR A 137 3.60 -16.01 13.87
C THR A 137 4.50 -17.25 13.75
N LYS A 138 5.79 -17.04 13.47
CA LYS A 138 6.78 -18.12 13.47
C LYS A 138 7.31 -18.31 14.89
N ARG A 139 7.39 -19.57 15.30
CA ARG A 139 7.89 -19.96 16.61
C ARG A 139 9.10 -20.87 16.50
#